data_7b0d2a056c52a06dd4afda2cbbfb620d
#
_entry.id   7b0d2a056c52a06dd4afda2cbbfb620d
#
_cell.length_a   1.000
_cell.length_b   1.000
_cell.length_c   1.000
_cell.angle_alpha   90.00
_cell.angle_beta   90.00
_cell.angle_gamma   90.00
#
_symmetry.space_group_name_H-M   'P 1'
#
loop_
_entity.id
_entity.type
_entity.pdbx_description
1 polymer ?
#
loop_
_entity_poly.entity_id
_entity_poly.type
_entity_poly.pdbx_seq_one_letter_code
_entity_poly.pdbx_strand_id
1 'polypeptide(L)'
;MSQQNSLETIPTILEQSLHPQFSNQADKTLKSIENEPGFSINLLHVIASTNLQQSVRLAGALYFKNLIKRKWLSADGVNYLLPLDDVNKIKSEILDIMIQLPNQLQVQIGEAITLIAELDFPHNWPNLIDNLVTKLSLTDFVNNKAILLVSHLIFKKWRPLFRSDELFLEIKLVLEKFVEPFLKLFTELDGLIEKSGENEAQLTIYFENLLLLMQIYYDFNCQDIPEFFEDHMNELMSIVHKYLVYENPLLKKSDEDEEINVLIKVKTSIVELLSLYVTRYADIFQPLIQTFITSVWELVNNYVTKQPKYDLLVVKSLQFLTSFIKIP
;
A
#
# COMPACT_ATOMS: atom_id res chain seq x y z
N MET A 1 18.79 -37.41 8.97
CA MET A 1 17.65 -36.69 9.56
C MET A 1 16.66 -36.47 8.44
N SER A 2 15.41 -36.87 8.57
CA SER A 2 14.43 -36.74 7.50
C SER A 2 14.16 -35.25 7.24
N GLN A 3 13.98 -34.84 5.98
CA GLN A 3 13.64 -33.47 5.57
C GLN A 3 12.47 -32.86 6.37
N GLN A 4 11.55 -33.68 6.82
CA GLN A 4 10.42 -33.28 7.66
C GLN A 4 10.81 -32.73 9.03
N ASN A 5 11.89 -33.23 9.64
CA ASN A 5 12.36 -32.77 10.95
C ASN A 5 13.07 -31.40 10.90
N SER A 6 13.69 -31.01 9.77
CA SER A 6 14.37 -29.70 9.65
C SER A 6 13.36 -28.54 9.54
N LEU A 7 12.22 -28.77 8.90
CA LEU A 7 11.20 -27.73 8.71
C LEU A 7 10.35 -27.50 9.98
N GLU A 8 10.13 -28.54 10.79
CA GLU A 8 9.43 -28.41 12.08
C GLU A 8 10.22 -27.59 13.11
N THR A 9 11.52 -27.39 12.89
CA THR A 9 12.40 -26.59 13.78
C THR A 9 12.41 -25.09 13.45
N ILE A 10 11.81 -24.64 12.33
CA ILE A 10 11.83 -23.21 11.93
C ILE A 10 11.38 -22.27 13.05
N PRO A 11 10.25 -22.51 13.75
CA PRO A 11 9.82 -21.62 14.84
C PRO A 11 10.88 -21.50 15.96
N THR A 12 11.49 -22.61 16.35
CA THR A 12 12.54 -22.63 17.39
C THR A 12 13.79 -21.87 16.96
N ILE A 13 14.21 -21.99 15.71
CA ILE A 13 15.36 -21.27 15.16
C ILE A 13 15.08 -19.77 15.11
N LEU A 14 13.85 -19.37 14.70
CA LEU A 14 13.43 -17.98 14.70
C LEU A 14 13.39 -17.40 16.12
N GLU A 15 12.92 -18.16 17.11
CA GLU A 15 12.94 -17.75 18.50
C GLU A 15 14.39 -17.55 18.98
N GLN A 16 15.30 -18.47 18.67
CA GLN A 16 16.74 -18.34 18.98
C GLN A 16 17.35 -17.10 18.31
N SER A 17 16.89 -16.72 17.11
CA SER A 17 17.40 -15.52 16.41
C SER A 17 17.13 -14.22 17.16
N LEU A 18 16.12 -14.19 18.04
CA LEU A 18 15.79 -13.02 18.88
C LEU A 18 16.74 -12.84 20.05
N HIS A 19 17.53 -13.86 20.37
CA HIS A 19 18.49 -13.78 21.48
C HIS A 19 19.90 -13.45 20.96
N PRO A 20 20.53 -12.35 21.42
CA PRO A 20 21.84 -11.91 20.92
C PRO A 20 22.92 -13.00 20.95
N GLN A 21 22.89 -13.90 21.95
CA GLN A 21 23.83 -14.98 22.09
C GLN A 21 23.73 -16.06 21.02
N PHE A 22 22.51 -16.26 20.44
CA PHE A 22 22.24 -17.33 19.51
C PHE A 22 21.93 -16.82 18.08
N SER A 23 21.77 -15.50 17.88
CA SER A 23 21.33 -14.91 16.61
C SER A 23 22.23 -15.30 15.43
N ASN A 24 23.56 -15.26 15.61
CA ASN A 24 24.49 -15.66 14.56
C ASN A 24 24.40 -17.15 14.19
N GLN A 25 24.17 -18.01 15.18
CA GLN A 25 24.03 -19.44 14.93
C GLN A 25 22.69 -19.74 14.28
N ALA A 26 21.61 -19.09 14.73
CA ALA A 26 20.28 -19.22 14.14
C ALA A 26 20.27 -18.77 12.66
N ASP A 27 20.90 -17.62 12.33
CA ASP A 27 21.03 -17.16 10.95
C ASP A 27 21.79 -18.16 10.06
N LYS A 28 22.90 -18.73 10.54
CA LYS A 28 23.64 -19.77 9.83
C LYS A 28 22.79 -21.01 9.59
N THR A 29 22.00 -21.43 10.60
CA THR A 29 21.14 -22.60 10.50
C THR A 29 20.02 -22.35 9.48
N LEU A 30 19.32 -21.19 9.54
CA LEU A 30 18.32 -20.83 8.54
C LEU A 30 18.90 -20.83 7.12
N LYS A 31 20.09 -20.23 6.93
CA LYS A 31 20.77 -20.22 5.62
C LYS A 31 21.16 -21.61 5.13
N SER A 32 21.43 -22.55 5.99
CA SER A 32 21.77 -23.92 5.60
C SER A 32 20.57 -24.72 5.08
N ILE A 33 19.34 -24.37 5.53
CA ILE A 33 18.11 -25.06 5.16
C ILE A 33 17.23 -24.24 4.20
N GLU A 34 17.52 -22.98 3.92
CA GLU A 34 16.65 -22.10 3.10
C GLU A 34 16.48 -22.54 1.64
N ASN A 35 17.34 -23.43 1.15
CA ASN A 35 17.23 -24.01 -0.19
C ASN A 35 16.48 -25.36 -0.21
N GLU A 36 16.10 -25.89 0.93
CA GLU A 36 15.35 -27.15 0.97
C GLU A 36 13.94 -26.94 0.43
N PRO A 37 13.42 -27.88 -0.40
CA PRO A 37 12.05 -27.86 -0.87
C PRO A 37 11.06 -27.77 0.32
N GLY A 38 10.11 -26.86 0.23
CA GLY A 38 9.12 -26.61 1.28
C GLY A 38 9.55 -25.59 2.34
N PHE A 39 10.82 -25.17 2.40
CA PHE A 39 11.25 -24.22 3.41
C PHE A 39 10.49 -22.90 3.33
N SER A 40 10.45 -22.28 2.15
CA SER A 40 9.87 -20.94 1.98
C SER A 40 8.36 -20.92 2.24
N ILE A 41 7.64 -21.96 1.83
CA ILE A 41 6.20 -22.07 2.10
C ILE A 41 5.93 -22.39 3.59
N ASN A 42 6.72 -23.25 4.21
CA ASN A 42 6.58 -23.52 5.64
C ASN A 42 6.91 -22.28 6.50
N LEU A 43 7.89 -21.50 6.10
CA LEU A 43 8.19 -20.21 6.74
C LEU A 43 6.98 -19.25 6.66
N LEU A 44 6.30 -19.20 5.51
CA LEU A 44 5.07 -18.42 5.34
C LEU A 44 3.95 -18.92 6.25
N HIS A 45 3.78 -20.24 6.41
CA HIS A 45 2.83 -20.83 7.34
C HIS A 45 3.18 -20.57 8.81
N VAL A 46 4.46 -20.54 9.17
CA VAL A 46 4.94 -20.15 10.51
C VAL A 46 4.54 -18.69 10.81
N ILE A 47 4.68 -17.79 9.85
CA ILE A 47 4.25 -16.39 9.98
C ILE A 47 2.73 -16.30 10.20
N ALA A 48 1.95 -17.14 9.54
CA ALA A 48 0.49 -17.21 9.69
C ALA A 48 0.05 -17.79 11.04
N SER A 49 0.87 -18.61 11.69
CA SER A 49 0.49 -19.36 12.89
C SER A 49 0.23 -18.46 14.10
N THR A 50 -1.04 -18.40 14.54
CA THR A 50 -1.46 -17.61 15.71
C THR A 50 -1.01 -18.18 17.04
N ASN A 51 -0.54 -19.42 17.08
CA ASN A 51 -0.03 -20.08 18.28
C ASN A 51 1.38 -19.63 18.66
N LEU A 52 2.07 -18.92 17.77
CA LEU A 52 3.43 -18.41 18.00
C LEU A 52 3.40 -16.95 18.48
N GLN A 53 4.40 -16.59 19.24
CA GLN A 53 4.59 -15.20 19.69
C GLN A 53 4.76 -14.28 18.50
N GLN A 54 4.20 -13.07 18.58
CA GLN A 54 4.26 -12.09 17.51
C GLN A 54 5.70 -11.73 17.12
N SER A 55 6.63 -11.68 18.08
CA SER A 55 8.05 -11.43 17.83
C SER A 55 8.70 -12.50 16.94
N VAL A 56 8.38 -13.78 17.17
CA VAL A 56 8.85 -14.90 16.33
C VAL A 56 8.28 -14.81 14.93
N ARG A 57 6.97 -14.53 14.82
CA ARG A 57 6.30 -14.33 13.54
C ARG A 57 6.88 -13.14 12.76
N LEU A 58 7.22 -12.04 13.46
CA LEU A 58 7.85 -10.87 12.85
C LEU A 58 9.27 -11.18 12.36
N ALA A 59 10.07 -11.91 13.14
CA ALA A 59 11.37 -12.40 12.70
C ALA A 59 11.25 -13.26 11.43
N GLY A 60 10.24 -14.14 11.39
CA GLY A 60 9.93 -14.95 10.22
C GLY A 60 9.56 -14.09 9.02
N ALA A 61 8.71 -13.07 9.19
CA ALA A 61 8.28 -12.18 8.10
C ALA A 61 9.45 -11.36 7.52
N LEU A 62 10.33 -10.87 8.38
CA LEU A 62 11.55 -10.17 7.96
C LEU A 62 12.50 -11.12 7.21
N TYR A 63 12.70 -12.35 7.72
CA TYR A 63 13.50 -13.35 7.03
C TYR A 63 12.90 -13.72 5.68
N PHE A 64 11.60 -13.97 5.62
CA PHE A 64 10.87 -14.28 4.38
C PHE A 64 11.05 -13.18 3.32
N LYS A 65 10.80 -11.91 3.68
CA LYS A 65 11.01 -10.79 2.76
C LYS A 65 12.44 -10.74 2.23
N ASN A 66 13.43 -10.91 3.11
CA ASN A 66 14.84 -10.91 2.72
C ASN A 66 15.20 -12.14 1.86
N LEU A 67 14.59 -13.30 2.12
CA LEU A 67 14.73 -14.50 1.28
C LEU A 67 14.20 -14.24 -0.13
N ILE A 68 12.98 -13.71 -0.26
CA ILE A 68 12.38 -13.33 -1.55
C ILE A 68 13.32 -12.37 -2.29
N LYS A 69 13.79 -11.31 -1.63
CA LYS A 69 14.70 -10.34 -2.25
C LYS A 69 15.98 -10.96 -2.81
N ARG A 70 16.50 -11.99 -2.16
CA ARG A 70 17.77 -12.62 -2.54
C ARG A 70 17.63 -13.81 -3.47
N LYS A 71 16.51 -14.52 -3.39
CA LYS A 71 16.36 -15.87 -3.95
C LYS A 71 15.14 -16.04 -4.85
N TRP A 72 14.37 -14.99 -5.15
CA TRP A 72 13.20 -15.15 -6.03
C TRP A 72 13.62 -15.51 -7.44
N LEU A 73 14.50 -14.71 -8.04
CA LEU A 73 15.08 -14.97 -9.36
C LEU A 73 16.61 -14.98 -9.32
N SER A 74 17.21 -15.67 -10.27
CA SER A 74 18.64 -15.60 -10.57
C SER A 74 19.05 -14.18 -11.02
N ALA A 75 20.34 -13.89 -10.98
CA ALA A 75 20.87 -12.57 -11.33
C ALA A 75 20.56 -12.15 -12.79
N ASP A 76 20.37 -13.12 -13.68
CA ASP A 76 19.94 -12.91 -15.06
C ASP A 76 18.43 -12.75 -15.24
N GLY A 77 17.64 -12.90 -14.15
CA GLY A 77 16.18 -12.75 -14.15
C GLY A 77 15.42 -13.90 -14.83
N VAL A 78 16.08 -15.01 -15.16
CA VAL A 78 15.48 -16.09 -15.97
C VAL A 78 14.91 -17.22 -15.11
N ASN A 79 15.66 -17.62 -14.08
CA ASN A 79 15.34 -18.83 -13.32
C ASN A 79 14.97 -18.50 -11.87
N TYR A 80 13.95 -19.18 -11.33
CA TYR A 80 13.71 -19.18 -9.90
C TYR A 80 14.84 -19.91 -9.16
N LEU A 81 15.32 -19.30 -8.08
CA LEU A 81 16.32 -19.93 -7.20
C LEU A 81 15.64 -20.74 -6.07
N LEU A 82 14.36 -20.48 -5.81
CA LEU A 82 13.52 -21.30 -4.95
C LEU A 82 12.93 -22.48 -5.74
N PRO A 83 12.57 -23.59 -5.07
CA PRO A 83 11.84 -24.68 -5.69
C PRO A 83 10.54 -24.20 -6.35
N LEU A 84 10.26 -24.62 -7.56
CA LEU A 84 9.10 -24.14 -8.34
C LEU A 84 7.76 -24.44 -7.64
N ASP A 85 7.67 -25.56 -6.94
CA ASP A 85 6.47 -25.88 -6.14
C ASP A 85 6.24 -24.88 -5.03
N ASP A 86 7.30 -24.42 -4.36
CA ASP A 86 7.22 -23.38 -3.32
C ASP A 86 6.80 -22.05 -3.94
N VAL A 87 7.39 -21.66 -5.08
CA VAL A 87 7.02 -20.44 -5.80
C VAL A 87 5.53 -20.42 -6.15
N ASN A 88 5.01 -21.52 -6.69
CA ASN A 88 3.59 -21.62 -7.06
C ASN A 88 2.67 -21.57 -5.84
N LYS A 89 3.02 -22.25 -4.76
CA LYS A 89 2.26 -22.22 -3.50
C LYS A 89 2.28 -20.83 -2.87
N ILE A 90 3.44 -20.18 -2.81
CA ILE A 90 3.55 -18.82 -2.31
C ILE A 90 2.60 -17.89 -3.08
N LYS A 91 2.64 -17.89 -4.42
CA LYS A 91 1.75 -17.06 -5.25
C LYS A 91 0.26 -17.35 -5.02
N SER A 92 -0.10 -18.60 -4.73
CA SER A 92 -1.49 -18.98 -4.49
C SER A 92 -2.00 -18.61 -3.09
N GLU A 93 -1.14 -18.58 -2.07
CA GLU A 93 -1.56 -18.48 -0.66
C GLU A 93 -1.24 -17.13 -0.01
N ILE A 94 -0.20 -16.42 -0.51
CA ILE A 94 0.37 -15.25 0.19
C ILE A 94 -0.63 -14.11 0.42
N LEU A 95 -1.55 -13.87 -0.51
CA LEU A 95 -2.58 -12.82 -0.36
C LEU A 95 -3.59 -13.18 0.73
N ASP A 96 -4.04 -14.44 0.78
CA ASP A 96 -4.98 -14.91 1.80
C ASP A 96 -4.36 -14.91 3.19
N ILE A 97 -3.10 -15.29 3.28
CA ILE A 97 -2.34 -15.22 4.52
C ILE A 97 -2.18 -13.77 4.97
N MET A 98 -1.74 -12.88 4.08
CA MET A 98 -1.48 -11.48 4.38
C MET A 98 -2.69 -10.76 4.97
N ILE A 99 -3.89 -10.98 4.44
CA ILE A 99 -5.13 -10.35 4.93
C ILE A 99 -5.40 -10.67 6.40
N GLN A 100 -5.03 -11.87 6.86
CA GLN A 100 -5.29 -12.35 8.21
C GLN A 100 -4.20 -11.95 9.22
N LEU A 101 -3.12 -11.31 8.77
CA LEU A 101 -2.00 -10.95 9.64
C LEU A 101 -2.26 -9.63 10.40
N PRO A 102 -1.68 -9.44 11.60
CA PRO A 102 -1.60 -8.13 12.24
C PRO A 102 -0.83 -7.10 11.38
N ASN A 103 -1.16 -5.82 11.52
CA ASN A 103 -0.62 -4.73 10.70
C ASN A 103 0.91 -4.77 10.50
N GLN A 104 1.69 -5.02 11.55
CA GLN A 104 3.16 -5.07 11.44
C GLN A 104 3.64 -6.17 10.50
N LEU A 105 2.98 -7.33 10.52
CA LEU A 105 3.29 -8.46 9.65
C LEU A 105 2.76 -8.20 8.23
N GLN A 106 1.57 -7.59 8.10
CA GLN A 106 1.02 -7.20 6.80
C GLN A 106 1.98 -6.32 6.00
N VAL A 107 2.63 -5.36 6.64
CA VAL A 107 3.62 -4.49 5.98
C VAL A 107 4.78 -5.31 5.40
N GLN A 108 5.35 -6.23 6.18
CA GLN A 108 6.50 -7.03 5.72
C GLN A 108 6.13 -8.01 4.61
N ILE A 109 4.96 -8.66 4.72
CA ILE A 109 4.48 -9.56 3.67
C ILE A 109 4.02 -8.77 2.44
N GLY A 110 3.41 -7.60 2.61
CA GLY A 110 3.07 -6.69 1.51
C GLY A 110 4.31 -6.26 0.71
N GLU A 111 5.41 -5.93 1.37
CA GLU A 111 6.69 -5.65 0.70
C GLU A 111 7.23 -6.89 -0.05
N ALA A 112 7.10 -8.09 0.52
CA ALA A 112 7.49 -9.33 -0.18
C ALA A 112 6.63 -9.57 -1.43
N ILE A 113 5.31 -9.35 -1.34
CA ILE A 113 4.39 -9.44 -2.49
C ILE A 113 4.81 -8.44 -3.58
N THR A 114 5.16 -7.21 -3.19
CA THR A 114 5.61 -6.17 -4.13
C THR A 114 6.88 -6.60 -4.86
N LEU A 115 7.88 -7.16 -4.15
CA LEU A 115 9.09 -7.68 -4.75
C LEU A 115 8.80 -8.81 -5.76
N ILE A 116 7.88 -9.73 -5.42
CA ILE A 116 7.46 -10.79 -6.33
C ILE A 116 6.75 -10.19 -7.55
N ALA A 117 5.84 -9.24 -7.34
CA ALA A 117 5.09 -8.60 -8.42
C ALA A 117 6.01 -7.81 -9.38
N GLU A 118 7.05 -7.15 -8.88
CA GLU A 118 8.04 -6.45 -9.71
C GLU A 118 8.76 -7.37 -10.69
N LEU A 119 8.96 -8.62 -10.30
CA LEU A 119 9.71 -9.61 -11.10
C LEU A 119 8.81 -10.48 -11.98
N ASP A 120 7.57 -10.74 -11.53
CA ASP A 120 6.71 -11.74 -12.12
C ASP A 120 5.47 -11.19 -12.82
N PHE A 121 4.96 -10.03 -12.40
CA PHE A 121 3.76 -9.44 -13.02
C PHE A 121 4.15 -8.62 -14.26
N PRO A 122 3.40 -8.73 -15.37
CA PRO A 122 2.21 -9.57 -15.54
C PRO A 122 2.49 -11.01 -16.02
N HIS A 123 3.68 -11.33 -16.51
CA HIS A 123 3.95 -12.53 -17.31
C HIS A 123 3.89 -13.84 -16.49
N ASN A 124 4.57 -13.86 -15.37
CA ASN A 124 4.69 -15.06 -14.51
C ASN A 124 3.67 -15.07 -13.35
N TRP A 125 2.91 -13.97 -13.17
CA TRP A 125 1.81 -13.87 -12.20
C TRP A 125 0.58 -13.13 -12.79
N PRO A 126 0.00 -13.63 -13.88
CA PRO A 126 -1.03 -12.92 -14.65
C PRO A 126 -2.34 -12.69 -13.89
N ASN A 127 -2.65 -13.52 -12.91
CA ASN A 127 -3.89 -13.45 -12.12
C ASN A 127 -3.75 -12.62 -10.83
N LEU A 128 -2.62 -11.92 -10.62
CA LEU A 128 -2.38 -11.12 -9.41
C LEU A 128 -3.47 -10.07 -9.20
N ILE A 129 -3.78 -9.29 -10.23
CA ILE A 129 -4.77 -8.20 -10.13
C ILE A 129 -6.18 -8.76 -9.94
N ASP A 130 -6.56 -9.84 -10.64
CA ASP A 130 -7.83 -10.50 -10.43
C ASP A 130 -7.98 -10.99 -8.98
N ASN A 131 -6.93 -11.57 -8.43
CA ASN A 131 -6.91 -12.04 -7.03
C ASN A 131 -7.03 -10.88 -6.03
N LEU A 132 -6.41 -9.72 -6.29
CA LEU A 132 -6.59 -8.53 -5.46
C LEU A 132 -8.03 -8.02 -5.52
N VAL A 133 -8.57 -7.84 -6.73
CA VAL A 133 -9.92 -7.32 -6.96
C VAL A 133 -11.00 -8.22 -6.35
N THR A 134 -10.88 -9.54 -6.50
CA THR A 134 -11.88 -10.49 -5.94
C THR A 134 -11.93 -10.51 -4.43
N LYS A 135 -10.90 -10.00 -3.75
CA LYS A 135 -10.84 -9.90 -2.29
C LYS A 135 -11.35 -8.57 -1.74
N LEU A 136 -11.61 -7.59 -2.61
CA LEU A 136 -12.20 -6.31 -2.20
C LEU A 136 -13.69 -6.50 -1.87
N SER A 137 -14.14 -5.84 -0.81
CA SER A 137 -15.51 -5.91 -0.31
C SER A 137 -16.08 -4.51 -0.04
N LEU A 138 -17.34 -4.28 -0.36
CA LEU A 138 -18.03 -3.02 -0.02
C LEU A 138 -18.44 -2.93 1.46
N THR A 139 -18.21 -4.00 2.24
CA THR A 139 -18.64 -4.08 3.64
C THR A 139 -17.52 -4.39 4.63
N ASP A 140 -16.38 -4.91 4.16
CA ASP A 140 -15.24 -5.31 5.00
C ASP A 140 -14.02 -4.42 4.78
N PHE A 141 -14.04 -3.24 5.35
CA PHE A 141 -12.95 -2.26 5.23
C PHE A 141 -11.73 -2.59 6.11
N VAL A 142 -11.83 -3.52 7.03
CA VAL A 142 -10.66 -4.03 7.77
C VAL A 142 -9.76 -4.84 6.83
N ASN A 143 -10.34 -5.77 6.09
CA ASN A 143 -9.60 -6.57 5.11
C ASN A 143 -9.21 -5.75 3.87
N ASN A 144 -10.08 -4.85 3.40
CA ASN A 144 -9.77 -3.96 2.28
C ASN A 144 -8.49 -3.17 2.49
N LYS A 145 -8.23 -2.68 3.72
CA LYS A 145 -7.00 -1.95 4.04
C LYS A 145 -5.75 -2.73 3.64
N ALA A 146 -5.69 -4.03 3.92
CA ALA A 146 -4.55 -4.87 3.56
C ALA A 146 -4.41 -5.02 2.04
N ILE A 147 -5.52 -5.24 1.33
CA ILE A 147 -5.54 -5.37 -0.13
C ILE A 147 -5.15 -4.05 -0.80
N LEU A 148 -5.72 -2.94 -0.36
CA LEU A 148 -5.41 -1.62 -0.90
C LEU A 148 -3.95 -1.22 -0.63
N LEU A 149 -3.40 -1.58 0.54
CA LEU A 149 -1.99 -1.35 0.85
C LEU A 149 -1.07 -2.06 -0.16
N VAL A 150 -1.30 -3.33 -0.41
CA VAL A 150 -0.52 -4.10 -1.40
C VAL A 150 -0.72 -3.52 -2.80
N SER A 151 -1.95 -3.20 -3.18
CA SER A 151 -2.24 -2.59 -4.47
C SER A 151 -1.48 -1.27 -4.66
N HIS A 152 -1.52 -0.39 -3.66
CA HIS A 152 -0.75 0.86 -3.67
C HIS A 152 0.76 0.60 -3.79
N LEU A 153 1.32 -0.35 -3.02
CA LEU A 153 2.74 -0.67 -3.08
C LEU A 153 3.18 -1.17 -4.47
N ILE A 154 2.33 -1.96 -5.13
CA ILE A 154 2.57 -2.44 -6.50
C ILE A 154 2.49 -1.28 -7.51
N PHE A 155 1.45 -0.44 -7.43
CA PHE A 155 1.21 0.62 -8.43
C PHE A 155 2.14 1.81 -8.23
N LYS A 156 2.54 2.11 -7.01
CA LYS A 156 3.50 3.18 -6.67
C LYS A 156 4.83 3.04 -7.43
N LYS A 157 5.23 1.83 -7.82
CA LYS A 157 6.45 1.59 -8.61
C LYS A 157 6.45 2.33 -9.95
N TRP A 158 5.27 2.64 -10.51
CA TRP A 158 5.16 3.36 -11.79
C TRP A 158 5.62 4.81 -11.72
N ARG A 159 5.54 5.45 -10.53
CA ARG A 159 5.83 6.88 -10.36
C ARG A 159 7.20 7.32 -10.87
N PRO A 160 8.32 6.63 -10.55
CA PRO A 160 9.66 7.01 -11.00
C PRO A 160 10.04 6.47 -12.37
N LEU A 161 9.22 5.61 -13.00
CA LEU A 161 9.57 4.97 -14.25
C LEU A 161 9.45 5.92 -15.43
N PHE A 162 10.36 5.76 -16.41
CA PHE A 162 10.24 6.43 -17.69
C PHE A 162 9.08 5.84 -18.49
N ARG A 163 8.41 6.68 -19.27
CA ARG A 163 7.33 6.27 -20.17
C ARG A 163 7.84 5.30 -21.20
N SER A 164 7.22 4.15 -21.31
CA SER A 164 7.47 3.12 -22.30
C SER A 164 6.17 2.41 -22.67
N ASP A 165 6.14 1.76 -23.83
CA ASP A 165 4.97 1.00 -24.25
C ASP A 165 4.66 -0.15 -23.30
N GLU A 166 5.68 -0.81 -22.76
CA GLU A 166 5.52 -1.88 -21.77
C GLU A 166 4.85 -1.35 -20.50
N LEU A 167 5.28 -0.19 -20.00
CA LEU A 167 4.68 0.43 -18.82
C LEU A 167 3.20 0.79 -19.07
N PHE A 168 2.89 1.37 -20.23
CA PHE A 168 1.51 1.71 -20.56
C PHE A 168 0.62 0.49 -20.73
N LEU A 169 1.14 -0.60 -21.30
CA LEU A 169 0.42 -1.88 -21.40
C LEU A 169 0.15 -2.48 -20.01
N GLU A 170 1.13 -2.43 -19.09
CA GLU A 170 0.94 -2.89 -17.71
C GLU A 170 -0.12 -2.05 -16.99
N ILE A 171 -0.04 -0.72 -17.06
CA ILE A 171 -1.02 0.19 -16.46
C ILE A 171 -2.42 -0.08 -17.03
N LYS A 172 -2.56 -0.21 -18.36
CA LYS A 172 -3.84 -0.51 -19.01
C LYS A 172 -4.43 -1.82 -18.51
N LEU A 173 -3.62 -2.89 -18.41
CA LEU A 173 -4.05 -4.19 -17.91
C LEU A 173 -4.61 -4.10 -16.48
N VAL A 174 -3.96 -3.29 -15.63
CA VAL A 174 -4.43 -3.06 -14.26
C VAL A 174 -5.71 -2.26 -14.24
N LEU A 175 -5.80 -1.16 -15.01
CA LEU A 175 -6.95 -0.29 -15.05
C LEU A 175 -8.21 -1.02 -15.55
N GLU A 176 -8.10 -1.86 -16.58
CA GLU A 176 -9.22 -2.67 -17.09
C GLU A 176 -9.89 -3.53 -16.00
N LYS A 177 -9.15 -3.89 -14.95
CA LYS A 177 -9.65 -4.76 -13.87
C LYS A 177 -9.96 -4.00 -12.57
N PHE A 178 -9.21 -2.96 -12.26
CA PHE A 178 -9.23 -2.33 -10.94
C PHE A 178 -10.04 -1.04 -10.88
N VAL A 179 -10.23 -0.33 -11.98
CA VAL A 179 -10.81 1.01 -11.98
C VAL A 179 -12.28 1.03 -11.53
N GLU A 180 -13.09 0.10 -12.00
CA GLU A 180 -14.49 -0.03 -11.58
C GLU A 180 -14.65 -0.41 -10.09
N PRO A 181 -13.92 -1.44 -9.57
CA PRO A 181 -13.87 -1.70 -8.13
C PRO A 181 -13.38 -0.50 -7.31
N PHE A 182 -12.39 0.24 -7.81
CA PHE A 182 -11.89 1.47 -7.18
C PHE A 182 -13.00 2.52 -7.02
N LEU A 183 -13.73 2.83 -8.09
CA LEU A 183 -14.80 3.83 -8.06
C LEU A 183 -15.90 3.41 -7.07
N LYS A 184 -16.32 2.13 -7.13
CA LYS A 184 -17.36 1.60 -6.23
C LYS A 184 -16.93 1.70 -4.76
N LEU A 185 -15.67 1.34 -4.45
CA LEU A 185 -15.16 1.48 -3.09
C LEU A 185 -15.07 2.94 -2.64
N PHE A 186 -14.63 3.83 -3.54
CA PHE A 186 -14.47 5.24 -3.24
C PHE A 186 -15.80 5.92 -2.92
N THR A 187 -16.83 5.65 -3.74
CA THR A 187 -18.18 6.19 -3.54
C THR A 187 -18.91 5.57 -2.35
N GLU A 188 -18.81 4.25 -2.16
CA GLU A 188 -19.41 3.57 -1.00
C GLU A 188 -18.79 4.05 0.32
N LEU A 189 -17.46 4.20 0.34
CA LEU A 189 -16.73 4.68 1.51
C LEU A 189 -17.17 6.11 1.88
N ASP A 190 -17.38 6.99 0.90
CA ASP A 190 -17.89 8.34 1.11
C ASP A 190 -19.25 8.31 1.82
N GLY A 191 -20.18 7.49 1.34
CA GLY A 191 -21.49 7.30 1.96
C GLY A 191 -21.44 6.67 3.35
N LEU A 192 -20.48 5.79 3.62
CA LEU A 192 -20.29 5.17 4.94
C LEU A 192 -19.69 6.14 5.96
N ILE A 193 -18.75 6.98 5.55
CA ILE A 193 -18.20 8.03 6.42
C ILE A 193 -19.29 8.99 6.88
N GLU A 194 -20.19 9.40 5.99
CA GLU A 194 -21.34 10.26 6.34
C GLU A 194 -22.27 9.61 7.37
N LYS A 195 -22.44 8.30 7.31
CA LYS A 195 -23.33 7.53 8.19
C LYS A 195 -22.67 7.06 9.49
N SER A 196 -21.34 7.11 9.59
CA SER A 196 -20.59 6.52 10.72
C SER A 196 -20.78 7.25 12.06
N GLY A 197 -21.33 8.46 12.03
CA GLY A 197 -21.70 9.20 13.23
C GLY A 197 -20.52 9.48 14.17
N GLU A 198 -20.64 9.07 15.43
CA GLU A 198 -19.67 9.32 16.50
C GLU A 198 -18.73 8.12 16.79
N ASN A 199 -18.65 7.13 15.93
CA ASN A 199 -17.80 5.96 16.14
C ASN A 199 -16.37 6.22 15.63
N GLU A 200 -15.48 6.66 16.54
CA GLU A 200 -14.08 6.96 16.26
C GLU A 200 -13.32 5.79 15.65
N ALA A 201 -13.47 4.57 16.18
CA ALA A 201 -12.75 3.39 15.69
C ALA A 201 -13.14 3.06 14.24
N GLN A 202 -14.41 3.14 13.92
CA GLN A 202 -14.91 2.89 12.57
C GLN A 202 -14.51 4.01 11.59
N LEU A 203 -14.58 5.26 12.01
CA LEU A 203 -14.09 6.41 11.25
C LEU A 203 -12.60 6.25 10.92
N THR A 204 -11.80 5.86 11.89
CA THR A 204 -10.37 5.63 11.69
C THR A 204 -10.12 4.57 10.60
N ILE A 205 -10.83 3.44 10.64
CA ILE A 205 -10.73 2.40 9.61
C ILE A 205 -11.11 2.95 8.23
N TYR A 206 -12.19 3.71 8.14
CA TYR A 206 -12.63 4.30 6.88
C TYR A 206 -11.62 5.32 6.34
N PHE A 207 -11.06 6.18 7.19
CA PHE A 207 -10.04 7.14 6.77
C PHE A 207 -8.70 6.49 6.40
N GLU A 208 -8.34 5.36 7.01
CA GLU A 208 -7.18 4.57 6.58
C GLU A 208 -7.36 3.98 5.17
N ASN A 209 -8.57 3.51 4.84
CA ASN A 209 -8.92 3.06 3.49
C ASN A 209 -8.97 4.23 2.51
N LEU A 210 -9.56 5.36 2.91
CA LEU A 210 -9.61 6.57 2.09
C LEU A 210 -8.20 7.07 1.73
N LEU A 211 -7.27 7.04 2.69
CA LEU A 211 -5.87 7.38 2.44
C LEU A 211 -5.27 6.50 1.33
N LEU A 212 -5.46 5.20 1.41
CA LEU A 212 -4.95 4.26 0.41
C LEU A 212 -5.62 4.47 -0.96
N LEU A 213 -6.92 4.73 -0.99
CA LEU A 213 -7.63 5.04 -2.22
C LEU A 213 -7.13 6.36 -2.85
N MET A 214 -6.85 7.40 -2.06
CA MET A 214 -6.24 8.63 -2.57
C MET A 214 -4.84 8.40 -3.15
N GLN A 215 -4.03 7.53 -2.51
CA GLN A 215 -2.70 7.16 -2.99
C GLN A 215 -2.77 6.34 -4.28
N ILE A 216 -3.72 5.40 -4.40
CA ILE A 216 -3.97 4.63 -5.62
C ILE A 216 -4.49 5.55 -6.73
N TYR A 217 -5.35 6.52 -6.41
CA TYR A 217 -5.79 7.53 -7.35
C TYR A 217 -4.59 8.28 -7.97
N TYR A 218 -3.64 8.69 -7.12
CA TYR A 218 -2.39 9.27 -7.60
C TYR A 218 -1.61 8.29 -8.51
N ASP A 219 -1.47 7.03 -8.09
CA ASP A 219 -0.72 6.01 -8.85
C ASP A 219 -1.29 5.79 -10.24
N PHE A 220 -2.61 5.73 -10.37
CA PHE A 220 -3.29 5.54 -11.65
C PHE A 220 -3.11 6.73 -12.61
N ASN A 221 -2.91 7.93 -12.08
CA ASN A 221 -2.78 9.17 -12.87
C ASN A 221 -1.33 9.68 -12.98
N CYS A 222 -0.36 9.00 -12.37
CA CYS A 222 1.00 9.53 -12.26
C CYS A 222 1.76 9.57 -13.59
N GLN A 223 1.43 8.71 -14.55
CA GLN A 223 2.07 8.67 -15.86
C GLN A 223 1.27 9.43 -16.92
N ASP A 224 -0.02 9.17 -17.00
CA ASP A 224 -0.97 9.89 -17.84
C ASP A 224 -2.35 9.84 -17.18
N ILE A 225 -3.29 10.74 -17.59
CA ILE A 225 -4.67 10.66 -17.11
C ILE A 225 -5.43 9.64 -17.97
N PRO A 226 -5.93 8.54 -17.37
CA PRO A 226 -6.77 7.60 -18.11
C PRO A 226 -8.14 8.23 -18.41
N GLU A 227 -8.71 7.91 -19.58
CA GLU A 227 -10.05 8.37 -20.01
C GLU A 227 -11.12 8.22 -18.92
N PHE A 228 -11.09 7.09 -18.21
CA PHE A 228 -12.00 6.86 -17.08
C PHE A 228 -11.95 7.97 -16.02
N PHE A 229 -10.77 8.45 -15.63
CA PHE A 229 -10.62 9.51 -14.62
C PHE A 229 -10.97 10.88 -15.19
N GLU A 230 -10.78 11.10 -16.48
CA GLU A 230 -11.23 12.30 -17.16
C GLU A 230 -12.76 12.36 -17.19
N ASP A 231 -13.43 11.29 -17.58
CA ASP A 231 -14.89 11.16 -17.65
C ASP A 231 -15.57 11.33 -16.27
N HIS A 232 -14.94 10.83 -15.20
CA HIS A 232 -15.45 10.91 -13.83
C HIS A 232 -14.83 12.05 -13.00
N MET A 233 -14.14 13.01 -13.64
CA MET A 233 -13.39 14.07 -12.96
C MET A 233 -14.25 14.86 -11.97
N ASN A 234 -15.41 15.32 -12.36
CA ASN A 234 -16.26 16.16 -11.50
C ASN A 234 -16.77 15.39 -10.27
N GLU A 235 -17.15 14.13 -10.45
CA GLU A 235 -17.62 13.27 -9.36
C GLU A 235 -16.48 13.00 -8.36
N LEU A 236 -15.36 12.52 -8.85
CA LEU A 236 -14.21 12.18 -8.02
C LEU A 236 -13.63 13.41 -7.32
N MET A 237 -13.47 14.52 -8.02
CA MET A 237 -12.94 15.76 -7.44
C MET A 237 -13.88 16.43 -6.44
N SER A 238 -15.19 16.21 -6.55
CA SER A 238 -16.15 16.62 -5.52
C SER A 238 -15.91 15.91 -4.20
N ILE A 239 -15.68 14.59 -4.23
CA ILE A 239 -15.33 13.79 -3.04
C ILE A 239 -13.94 14.21 -2.51
N VAL A 240 -12.96 14.40 -3.39
CA VAL A 240 -11.62 14.88 -3.02
C VAL A 240 -11.70 16.22 -2.28
N HIS A 241 -12.47 17.19 -2.81
CA HIS A 241 -12.67 18.48 -2.18
C HIS A 241 -13.35 18.38 -0.81
N LYS A 242 -14.41 17.55 -0.71
CA LYS A 242 -15.10 17.29 0.55
C LYS A 242 -14.12 16.88 1.65
N TYR A 243 -13.20 15.94 1.37
CA TYR A 243 -12.23 15.46 2.36
C TYR A 243 -11.04 16.41 2.58
N LEU A 244 -10.72 17.27 1.63
CA LEU A 244 -9.75 18.33 1.82
C LEU A 244 -10.19 19.30 2.94
N VAL A 245 -11.47 19.67 2.93
CA VAL A 245 -12.06 20.60 3.92
C VAL A 245 -12.70 19.90 5.10
N TYR A 246 -12.75 18.58 5.12
CA TYR A 246 -13.38 17.79 6.17
C TYR A 246 -12.72 18.02 7.52
N GLU A 247 -13.52 18.22 8.55
CA GLU A 247 -13.10 18.34 9.95
C GLU A 247 -13.97 17.44 10.83
N ASN A 248 -13.33 16.68 11.71
CA ASN A 248 -14.04 15.86 12.69
C ASN A 248 -13.22 15.81 14.00
N PRO A 249 -13.81 16.25 15.14
CA PRO A 249 -13.12 16.24 16.42
C PRO A 249 -12.65 14.85 16.88
N LEU A 250 -13.37 13.79 16.51
CA LEU A 250 -13.02 12.41 16.87
C LEU A 250 -11.70 11.94 16.23
N LEU A 251 -11.34 12.49 15.08
CA LEU A 251 -10.07 12.17 14.40
C LEU A 251 -8.93 13.11 14.82
N LYS A 252 -9.23 14.13 15.65
CA LYS A 252 -8.20 15.04 16.18
C LYS A 252 -7.54 14.38 17.38
N LYS A 253 -6.35 13.83 17.18
CA LYS A 253 -5.46 13.49 18.30
C LYS A 253 -5.06 14.78 19.04
N SER A 254 -4.75 14.66 20.34
CA SER A 254 -4.28 15.81 21.12
C SER A 254 -3.01 16.40 20.50
N ASP A 255 -2.76 17.68 20.74
CA ASP A 255 -1.53 18.32 20.25
C ASP A 255 -0.26 17.73 20.91
N GLU A 256 -0.42 17.01 22.03
CA GLU A 256 0.66 16.30 22.74
C GLU A 256 1.07 14.99 22.07
N ASP A 257 0.23 14.41 21.18
CA ASP A 257 0.59 13.20 20.44
C ASP A 257 1.64 13.51 19.38
N GLU A 258 2.72 12.77 19.34
CA GLU A 258 3.77 12.90 18.31
C GLU A 258 3.28 12.39 16.94
N GLU A 259 2.32 11.49 16.92
CA GLU A 259 1.81 10.88 15.70
C GLU A 259 0.81 11.78 14.96
N ILE A 260 0.99 11.88 13.66
CA ILE A 260 0.03 12.53 12.74
C ILE A 260 -1.23 11.68 12.64
N ASN A 261 -2.40 12.28 12.83
CA ASN A 261 -3.66 11.59 12.65
C ASN A 261 -3.91 11.24 11.16
N VAL A 262 -4.80 10.27 10.93
CA VAL A 262 -5.10 9.77 9.59
C VAL A 262 -5.74 10.84 8.69
N LEU A 263 -6.53 11.76 9.24
CA LEU A 263 -7.15 12.87 8.48
C LEU A 263 -6.09 13.79 7.86
N ILE A 264 -5.05 14.13 8.61
CA ILE A 264 -3.93 14.94 8.09
C ILE A 264 -3.18 14.19 6.98
N LYS A 265 -2.99 12.88 7.12
CA LYS A 265 -2.39 12.06 6.05
C LYS A 265 -3.25 12.06 4.78
N VAL A 266 -4.58 11.97 4.92
CA VAL A 266 -5.52 12.07 3.80
C VAL A 266 -5.41 13.44 3.12
N LYS A 267 -5.46 14.54 3.89
CA LYS A 267 -5.32 15.90 3.35
C LYS A 267 -3.99 16.08 2.61
N THR A 268 -2.89 15.55 3.17
CA THR A 268 -1.57 15.59 2.52
C THR A 268 -1.58 14.84 1.18
N SER A 269 -2.16 13.64 1.15
CA SER A 269 -2.27 12.85 -0.09
C SER A 269 -3.16 13.53 -1.13
N ILE A 270 -4.24 14.20 -0.70
CA ILE A 270 -5.08 15.01 -1.59
C ILE A 270 -4.26 16.14 -2.21
N VAL A 271 -3.50 16.90 -1.42
CA VAL A 271 -2.70 18.01 -1.94
C VAL A 271 -1.61 17.52 -2.92
N GLU A 272 -1.04 16.33 -2.69
CA GLU A 272 -0.12 15.70 -3.65
C GLU A 272 -0.83 15.36 -4.97
N LEU A 273 -2.04 14.80 -4.91
CA LEU A 273 -2.86 14.52 -6.09
C LEU A 273 -3.20 15.80 -6.87
N LEU A 274 -3.63 16.85 -6.17
CA LEU A 274 -3.91 18.16 -6.78
C LEU A 274 -2.68 18.76 -7.46
N SER A 275 -1.49 18.63 -6.83
CA SER A 275 -0.23 19.09 -7.42
C SER A 275 0.10 18.33 -8.72
N LEU A 276 -0.20 17.05 -8.80
CA LEU A 276 -0.07 16.26 -10.01
C LEU A 276 -0.97 16.83 -11.13
N TYR A 277 -2.25 17.08 -10.82
CA TYR A 277 -3.22 17.60 -11.79
C TYR A 277 -2.84 18.99 -12.31
N VAL A 278 -2.43 19.90 -11.44
CA VAL A 278 -2.02 21.24 -11.85
C VAL A 278 -0.76 21.21 -12.71
N THR A 279 0.19 20.35 -12.40
CA THR A 279 1.48 20.33 -13.12
C THR A 279 1.43 19.58 -14.44
N ARG A 280 0.54 18.60 -14.59
CA ARG A 280 0.48 17.73 -15.77
C ARG A 280 -0.78 17.87 -16.60
N TYR A 281 -1.89 18.26 -15.99
CA TYR A 281 -3.24 18.23 -16.59
C TYR A 281 -3.97 19.58 -16.39
N ALA A 282 -3.24 20.69 -16.43
CA ALA A 282 -3.74 22.02 -16.10
C ALA A 282 -4.98 22.40 -16.90
N ASP A 283 -5.01 22.09 -18.20
CA ASP A 283 -6.15 22.43 -19.09
C ASP A 283 -7.43 21.73 -18.66
N ILE A 284 -7.36 20.44 -18.36
CA ILE A 284 -8.51 19.62 -17.93
C ILE A 284 -8.98 20.05 -16.55
N PHE A 285 -8.02 20.38 -15.65
CA PHE A 285 -8.29 20.74 -14.27
C PHE A 285 -8.71 22.19 -14.06
N GLN A 286 -8.52 23.07 -15.07
CA GLN A 286 -8.80 24.51 -15.01
C GLN A 286 -10.14 24.88 -14.36
N PRO A 287 -11.30 24.23 -14.67
CA PRO A 287 -12.58 24.59 -14.08
C PRO A 287 -12.65 24.45 -12.55
N LEU A 288 -11.81 23.60 -11.97
CA LEU A 288 -11.79 23.27 -10.54
C LEU A 288 -10.73 24.03 -9.75
N ILE A 289 -9.75 24.63 -10.44
CA ILE A 289 -8.56 25.25 -9.85
C ILE A 289 -8.91 26.25 -8.76
N GLN A 290 -9.83 27.20 -9.01
CA GLN A 290 -10.14 28.27 -8.07
C GLN A 290 -10.67 27.74 -6.74
N THR A 291 -11.49 26.73 -6.77
CA THR A 291 -12.05 26.09 -5.56
C THR A 291 -10.94 25.48 -4.72
N PHE A 292 -10.02 24.74 -5.34
CA PHE A 292 -8.93 24.09 -4.64
C PHE A 292 -7.87 25.07 -4.14
N ILE A 293 -7.55 26.14 -4.88
CA ILE A 293 -6.63 27.20 -4.41
C ILE A 293 -7.16 27.80 -3.11
N THR A 294 -8.44 28.17 -3.07
CA THR A 294 -9.05 28.77 -1.88
C THR A 294 -8.95 27.83 -0.69
N SER A 295 -9.35 26.56 -0.86
CA SER A 295 -9.33 25.59 0.24
C SER A 295 -7.93 25.22 0.71
N VAL A 296 -6.96 25.12 -0.19
CA VAL A 296 -5.54 24.86 0.19
C VAL A 296 -4.93 26.06 0.86
N TRP A 297 -5.28 27.30 0.45
CA TRP A 297 -4.83 28.51 1.14
C TRP A 297 -5.36 28.56 2.58
N GLU A 298 -6.61 28.26 2.80
CA GLU A 298 -7.20 28.15 4.15
C GLU A 298 -6.50 27.07 4.98
N LEU A 299 -6.17 25.94 4.36
CA LEU A 299 -5.43 24.85 5.02
C LEU A 299 -4.04 25.35 5.49
N VAL A 300 -3.28 26.05 4.63
CA VAL A 300 -1.99 26.66 5.03
C VAL A 300 -2.18 27.59 6.22
N ASN A 301 -3.14 28.51 6.18
CA ASN A 301 -3.39 29.45 7.27
C ASN A 301 -3.73 28.74 8.59
N ASN A 302 -4.42 27.60 8.52
CA ASN A 302 -4.82 26.83 9.69
C ASN A 302 -3.66 26.03 10.32
N TYR A 303 -2.61 25.69 9.57
CA TYR A 303 -1.57 24.76 10.02
C TYR A 303 -0.16 25.36 10.06
N VAL A 304 0.12 26.49 9.37
CA VAL A 304 1.48 27.06 9.22
C VAL A 304 2.13 27.45 10.55
N THR A 305 1.32 27.81 11.55
CA THR A 305 1.81 28.22 12.88
C THR A 305 1.72 27.13 13.93
N LYS A 306 1.26 25.91 13.53
CA LYS A 306 1.11 24.78 14.42
C LYS A 306 2.42 23.99 14.55
N GLN A 307 2.33 22.86 15.26
CA GLN A 307 3.47 22.02 15.57
C GLN A 307 4.15 21.44 14.31
N PRO A 308 5.47 21.10 14.38
CA PRO A 308 6.25 20.56 13.27
C PRO A 308 5.66 19.29 12.62
N LYS A 309 4.84 18.53 13.34
CA LYS A 309 4.16 17.34 12.77
C LYS A 309 3.27 17.67 11.56
N TYR A 310 2.85 18.94 11.38
CA TYR A 310 2.06 19.38 10.24
C TYR A 310 2.91 19.93 9.08
N ASP A 311 4.23 20.02 9.24
CA ASP A 311 5.13 20.64 8.25
C ASP A 311 5.01 20.01 6.88
N LEU A 312 4.85 18.68 6.80
CA LEU A 312 4.69 18.00 5.51
C LEU A 312 3.42 18.48 4.77
N LEU A 313 2.29 18.63 5.47
CA LEU A 313 1.06 19.14 4.88
C LEU A 313 1.25 20.57 4.40
N VAL A 314 1.87 21.43 5.22
CA VAL A 314 2.13 22.84 4.89
C VAL A 314 3.06 22.94 3.68
N VAL A 315 4.16 22.20 3.66
CA VAL A 315 5.12 22.18 2.54
C VAL A 315 4.46 21.74 1.23
N LYS A 316 3.67 20.64 1.27
CA LYS A 316 2.94 20.17 0.08
C LYS A 316 1.91 21.19 -0.39
N SER A 317 1.21 21.84 0.53
CA SER A 317 0.23 22.88 0.23
C SER A 317 0.89 24.11 -0.42
N LEU A 318 2.03 24.55 0.09
CA LEU A 318 2.81 25.64 -0.52
C LEU A 318 3.36 25.25 -1.90
N GLN A 319 3.82 24.01 -2.09
CA GLN A 319 4.24 23.49 -3.39
C GLN A 319 3.10 23.54 -4.41
N PHE A 320 1.89 23.12 -4.01
CA PHE A 320 0.69 23.22 -4.84
C PHE A 320 0.41 24.69 -5.22
N LEU A 321 0.34 25.61 -4.25
CA LEU A 321 0.06 27.03 -4.50
C LEU A 321 1.12 27.70 -5.38
N THR A 322 2.40 27.34 -5.23
CA THR A 322 3.49 27.90 -6.03
C THR A 322 3.55 27.33 -7.44
N SER A 323 2.93 26.17 -7.71
CA SER A 323 2.89 25.59 -9.07
C SER A 323 2.15 26.51 -10.06
N PHE A 324 1.16 27.29 -9.60
CA PHE A 324 0.43 28.24 -10.43
C PHE A 324 1.26 29.46 -10.86
N ILE A 325 2.27 29.84 -10.09
CA ILE A 325 3.13 30.99 -10.43
C ILE A 325 4.01 30.67 -11.65
N LYS A 326 4.18 29.38 -11.96
CA LYS A 326 5.01 28.87 -13.05
C LYS A 326 4.24 28.58 -14.33
N ILE A 327 2.92 28.74 -14.32
CA ILE A 327 2.10 28.59 -15.52
C ILE A 327 2.17 29.93 -16.28
N PRO A 328 2.71 29.94 -17.52
CA PRO A 328 2.88 31.16 -18.31
C PRO A 328 1.54 31.79 -18.72
#